data_231ccde8a08c259f3784b4488c268109
#
_entry.id   231ccde8a08c259f3784b4488c268109
#
_cell.length_a   1.000
_cell.length_b   1.000
_cell.length_c   1.000
_cell.angle_alpha   90.00
_cell.angle_beta   90.00
_cell.angle_gamma   90.00
#
_symmetry.space_group_name_H-M   'P 1'
#
loop_
_entity.id
_entity.type
_entity.pdbx_description
1 polymer ?
#
loop_
_entity_poly.entity_id
_entity_poly.type
_entity_poly.pdbx_seq_one_letter_code
_entity_poly.pdbx_strand_id
1 'polypeptide(L)'
;MAEASRNNTGVGSSAPVSAFESFVSKYFVRLLVGIAVGGGALAFFVPWMLYIAGITGEADTNLRLHILYVTGGIIAVLGLVETRHKNTTDRAKALSEQARQFNETIAKEREKIEAEKAKNEQNHIRQVHAERRSRYTTAIEQLSNRENATTRLGGVYALIGLIDEWLADGALLTNKERRKEGQVIINSLCAYIRSPFPLAERAEQLDGEYTKDLQNDFRGDTEKFDADKRAFTRDKAALEEERQIRQNIIKEMREHLLDAEEPGTWSAFDYNFSNTYFFYPIDFSDSHFSASLDFTQATFTEKADFFMAAFAGEADFSKAAFIQDADFYGVKFTKRADFCKASFGGEANFFDGAFLQGADFSEVKFTGDANFSRANFTEGTEFFKATFTGDGTFYKAKFNGPILFSRALFMRNAAFPKAKFGKEANFFMTIFTKEADFSGSKFSGHASFFEVKFSSSVNFFKTKFAKNTRFSGAQFNGPTNFSITIFHSKPEFANTPNKSYKAKFSHKAAPADYSFKTAAKSPYKIETREQEHNGVKFIIPEDAMLFDPDNPFAWAEL
;
A
#
# COMPACT_ATOMS: atom_id res chain seq x y z
N MET A 1 22.57 -1.02 25.98
CA MET A 1 23.44 -1.33 27.15
C MET A 1 24.83 -0.84 26.84
N ALA A 2 25.22 0.32 27.39
CA ALA A 2 26.58 0.75 27.62
C ALA A 2 26.49 2.03 28.47
N GLU A 3 26.75 1.89 29.72
CA GLU A 3 26.84 2.97 30.69
C GLU A 3 28.04 3.87 30.37
N ALA A 4 27.79 5.13 30.20
CA ALA A 4 28.83 6.15 30.08
C ALA A 4 29.24 6.61 31.50
N SER A 5 30.45 6.22 31.88
CA SER A 5 31.19 6.65 33.04
C SER A 5 31.26 8.18 33.13
N ARG A 6 30.71 8.74 34.19
CA ARG A 6 30.92 10.12 34.61
C ARG A 6 32.30 10.22 35.25
N ASN A 7 33.29 10.73 34.55
CA ASN A 7 34.50 11.23 35.19
C ASN A 7 34.27 12.65 35.70
N ASN A 8 34.10 12.72 37.03
CA ASN A 8 34.03 13.93 37.81
C ASN A 8 35.46 14.34 38.14
N THR A 9 36.08 15.21 37.33
CA THR A 9 37.36 15.82 37.69
C THR A 9 37.10 16.95 38.69
N GLY A 10 37.50 16.70 39.94
CA GLY A 10 37.36 17.61 41.04
C GLY A 10 38.05 18.95 40.75
N VAL A 11 37.27 20.00 40.81
CA VAL A 11 37.76 21.37 40.97
C VAL A 11 38.41 21.45 42.35
N GLY A 12 39.74 21.73 42.38
CA GLY A 12 40.50 21.86 43.60
C GLY A 12 39.82 22.82 44.56
N SER A 13 39.52 22.33 45.76
CA SER A 13 39.02 23.12 46.85
C SER A 13 40.04 24.20 47.18
N SER A 14 39.76 25.48 46.93
CA SER A 14 40.47 26.63 47.51
C SER A 14 40.36 26.49 49.04
N ALA A 15 41.53 26.43 49.74
CA ALA A 15 41.56 26.41 51.17
C ALA A 15 40.71 27.58 51.75
N PRO A 16 39.89 27.36 52.78
CA PRO A 16 39.01 28.41 53.28
C PRO A 16 39.89 29.56 53.78
N VAL A 17 39.73 30.73 53.18
CA VAL A 17 40.32 31.99 53.68
C VAL A 17 39.93 32.10 55.15
N SER A 18 40.94 32.22 56.07
CA SER A 18 40.62 32.25 57.49
C SER A 18 39.68 33.43 57.79
N ALA A 19 38.70 33.20 58.65
CA ALA A 19 37.76 34.25 59.02
C ALA A 19 38.49 35.53 59.47
N PHE A 20 39.67 35.37 59.99
CA PHE A 20 40.58 36.43 60.37
C PHE A 20 41.08 37.23 59.14
N GLU A 21 41.55 36.62 58.11
CA GLU A 21 42.03 37.30 56.88
C GLU A 21 40.90 38.09 56.18
N SER A 22 39.71 37.56 56.17
CA SER A 22 38.54 38.23 55.62
C SER A 22 38.11 39.45 56.51
N PHE A 23 38.17 39.29 57.80
CA PHE A 23 37.87 40.36 58.72
C PHE A 23 38.90 41.52 58.64
N VAL A 24 40.16 41.17 58.58
CA VAL A 24 41.27 42.15 58.42
C VAL A 24 41.10 42.91 57.10
N SER A 25 40.87 42.25 55.99
CA SER A 25 40.72 42.93 54.71
C SER A 25 39.51 43.88 54.70
N LYS A 26 38.37 43.45 55.27
CA LYS A 26 37.13 44.25 55.27
C LYS A 26 37.28 45.54 56.10
N TYR A 27 38.04 45.49 57.20
CA TYR A 27 38.19 46.62 58.13
C TYR A 27 39.62 47.18 58.14
N PHE A 28 40.48 46.82 57.22
CA PHE A 28 41.92 47.11 57.17
C PHE A 28 42.24 48.55 57.48
N VAL A 29 41.65 49.50 56.76
CA VAL A 29 41.92 50.95 57.01
C VAL A 29 41.51 51.40 58.42
N ARG A 30 40.35 50.91 58.90
CA ARG A 30 39.86 51.27 60.25
C ARG A 30 40.73 50.67 61.35
N LEU A 31 41.19 49.42 61.16
CA LEU A 31 42.11 48.74 62.06
C LEU A 31 43.48 49.46 62.07
N LEU A 32 43.99 49.83 60.96
CA LEU A 32 45.26 50.51 60.79
C LEU A 32 45.23 51.88 61.47
N VAL A 33 44.18 52.67 61.21
CA VAL A 33 44.00 53.98 61.88
C VAL A 33 43.78 53.82 63.40
N GLY A 34 42.98 52.88 63.82
CA GLY A 34 42.72 52.57 65.20
C GLY A 34 43.98 52.18 65.99
N ILE A 35 44.81 51.30 65.40
CA ILE A 35 46.08 50.86 66.00
C ILE A 35 47.11 51.99 66.00
N ALA A 36 47.18 52.76 64.91
CA ALA A 36 48.10 53.91 64.86
C ALA A 36 47.75 54.99 65.87
N VAL A 37 46.46 55.39 65.98
CA VAL A 37 45.98 56.39 66.94
C VAL A 37 46.02 55.86 68.38
N GLY A 38 45.54 54.62 68.58
CA GLY A 38 45.57 53.96 69.88
C GLY A 38 46.98 53.73 70.39
N GLY A 39 47.87 53.22 69.55
CA GLY A 39 49.29 53.01 69.89
C GLY A 39 50.03 54.31 70.17
N GLY A 40 49.72 55.33 69.33
CA GLY A 40 50.28 56.67 69.56
C GLY A 40 49.79 57.28 70.90
N ALA A 41 48.50 57.15 71.19
CA ALA A 41 47.95 57.61 72.48
C ALA A 41 48.54 56.82 73.64
N LEU A 42 48.65 55.50 73.58
CA LEU A 42 49.29 54.66 74.60
C LEU A 42 50.76 55.04 74.79
N ALA A 43 51.51 55.29 73.75
CA ALA A 43 52.91 55.70 73.80
C ALA A 43 53.10 57.09 74.47
N PHE A 44 52.05 57.92 74.40
CA PHE A 44 52.06 59.22 75.03
C PHE A 44 51.55 59.17 76.49
N PHE A 45 50.38 58.58 76.72
CA PHE A 45 49.70 58.61 78.01
C PHE A 45 50.23 57.60 79.01
N VAL A 46 50.68 56.40 78.64
CA VAL A 46 51.13 55.38 79.59
C VAL A 46 52.42 55.81 80.33
N PRO A 47 53.48 56.23 79.62
CA PRO A 47 54.69 56.76 80.33
C PRO A 47 54.41 57.99 81.16
N TRP A 48 53.50 58.87 80.72
CA TRP A 48 53.10 60.06 81.46
C TRP A 48 52.29 59.72 82.72
N MET A 49 51.37 58.75 82.66
CA MET A 49 50.64 58.26 83.84
C MET A 49 51.55 57.55 84.85
N LEU A 50 52.51 56.73 84.40
CA LEU A 50 53.48 56.08 85.29
C LEU A 50 54.41 57.08 86.00
N TYR A 51 54.73 58.17 85.32
CA TYR A 51 55.51 59.29 85.93
C TYR A 51 54.69 60.01 87.00
N ILE A 52 53.42 60.34 86.76
CA ILE A 52 52.55 60.99 87.81
C ILE A 52 52.28 60.06 88.98
N ALA A 53 52.20 58.73 88.76
CA ALA A 53 52.01 57.73 89.80
C ALA A 53 53.28 57.48 90.66
N GLY A 54 54.41 58.16 90.38
CA GLY A 54 55.66 58.02 91.10
C GLY A 54 56.40 56.70 90.95
N ILE A 55 56.03 55.91 89.88
CA ILE A 55 56.60 54.59 89.62
C ILE A 55 57.90 54.70 88.82
N THR A 56 58.07 55.78 88.04
CA THR A 56 59.28 56.06 87.24
C THR A 56 59.79 57.45 87.52
N GLY A 57 61.10 57.64 87.65
CA GLY A 57 61.76 58.93 88.03
C GLY A 57 61.79 59.99 86.93
N GLU A 58 61.64 59.58 85.63
CA GLU A 58 61.47 60.45 84.47
C GLU A 58 60.51 59.77 83.50
N ALA A 59 59.85 60.55 82.61
CA ALA A 59 58.98 59.95 81.56
C ALA A 59 59.87 59.09 80.63
N ASP A 60 59.80 57.77 80.86
CA ASP A 60 60.70 56.80 80.21
C ASP A 60 60.56 56.78 78.69
N THR A 61 61.57 57.35 77.99
CA THR A 61 61.63 57.40 76.51
C THR A 61 61.77 56.02 75.88
N ASN A 62 62.33 55.05 76.62
CA ASN A 62 62.49 53.67 76.14
C ASN A 62 61.17 52.96 76.11
N LEU A 63 60.28 53.15 77.07
CA LEU A 63 58.94 52.58 77.12
C LEU A 63 58.10 53.13 75.95
N ARG A 64 58.20 54.41 75.60
CA ARG A 64 57.55 55.02 74.42
C ARG A 64 58.00 54.38 73.11
N LEU A 65 59.34 54.21 73.00
CA LEU A 65 59.90 53.55 71.81
C LEU A 65 59.42 52.10 71.70
N HIS A 66 59.36 51.31 72.73
CA HIS A 66 58.89 49.94 72.72
C HIS A 66 57.41 49.83 72.30
N ILE A 67 56.54 50.72 72.82
CA ILE A 67 55.12 50.76 72.43
C ILE A 67 54.99 51.13 70.97
N LEU A 68 55.76 52.08 70.48
CA LEU A 68 55.80 52.45 69.04
C LEU A 68 56.33 51.31 68.15
N TYR A 69 57.37 50.60 68.60
CA TYR A 69 57.90 49.42 67.83
C TYR A 69 56.88 48.27 67.75
N VAL A 70 56.22 47.96 68.87
CA VAL A 70 55.19 46.92 68.89
C VAL A 70 54.02 47.33 67.98
N THR A 71 53.58 48.59 68.09
CA THR A 71 52.50 49.11 67.24
C THR A 71 52.87 49.11 65.79
N GLY A 72 54.10 49.52 65.42
CA GLY A 72 54.66 49.48 64.08
C GLY A 72 54.75 48.03 63.52
N GLY A 73 55.20 47.12 64.40
CA GLY A 73 55.24 45.69 64.06
C GLY A 73 53.87 45.10 63.75
N ILE A 74 52.87 45.44 64.56
CA ILE A 74 51.48 44.96 64.27
C ILE A 74 50.95 45.53 62.93
N ILE A 75 51.21 46.83 62.67
CA ILE A 75 50.82 47.47 61.42
C ILE A 75 51.52 46.79 60.20
N ALA A 76 52.81 46.47 60.34
CA ALA A 76 53.56 45.78 59.28
C ALA A 76 53.03 44.38 59.00
N VAL A 77 52.68 43.62 60.08
CA VAL A 77 52.06 42.26 59.88
C VAL A 77 50.71 42.36 59.22
N LEU A 78 49.88 43.34 59.68
CA LEU A 78 48.57 43.54 59.02
C LEU A 78 48.70 43.93 57.54
N GLY A 79 49.68 44.76 57.20
CA GLY A 79 50.02 45.14 55.84
C GLY A 79 50.42 43.91 54.97
N LEU A 80 51.22 43.00 55.53
CA LEU A 80 51.63 41.76 54.88
C LEU A 80 50.43 40.82 54.67
N VAL A 81 49.53 40.71 55.66
CA VAL A 81 48.30 39.87 55.53
C VAL A 81 47.39 40.40 54.41
N GLU A 82 47.18 41.73 54.42
CA GLU A 82 46.35 42.35 53.35
C GLU A 82 46.97 42.18 51.94
N THR A 83 48.27 42.40 51.81
CA THR A 83 48.99 42.21 50.53
C THR A 83 48.90 40.79 50.07
N ARG A 84 49.04 39.82 51.00
CA ARG A 84 48.89 38.38 50.64
C ARG A 84 47.45 38.04 50.19
N HIS A 85 46.47 38.56 50.90
CA HIS A 85 45.05 38.36 50.58
C HIS A 85 44.69 38.94 49.20
N LYS A 86 45.12 40.19 48.92
CA LYS A 86 44.92 40.79 47.56
C LYS A 86 45.60 39.99 46.50
N ASN A 87 46.83 39.56 46.65
CA ASN A 87 47.54 38.76 45.67
C ASN A 87 46.90 37.43 45.46
N THR A 88 46.32 36.76 46.47
CA THR A 88 45.62 35.50 46.30
C THR A 88 44.26 35.67 45.59
N THR A 89 43.50 36.72 45.92
CA THR A 89 42.22 37.04 45.25
C THR A 89 42.42 37.48 43.80
N ASP A 90 43.43 38.29 43.55
CA ASP A 90 43.71 38.73 42.16
C ASP A 90 44.21 37.57 41.29
N ARG A 91 45.05 36.66 41.85
CA ARG A 91 45.41 35.40 41.16
C ARG A 91 44.21 34.49 40.92
N ALA A 92 43.29 34.32 41.87
CA ALA A 92 42.10 33.54 41.74
C ALA A 92 41.15 34.13 40.67
N LYS A 93 40.99 35.44 40.62
CA LYS A 93 40.22 36.13 39.58
C LYS A 93 40.88 35.95 38.20
N ALA A 94 42.18 36.15 38.09
CA ALA A 94 42.92 35.96 36.84
C ALA A 94 42.81 34.52 36.32
N LEU A 95 42.94 33.52 37.20
CA LEU A 95 42.75 32.11 36.87
C LEU A 95 41.31 31.78 36.41
N SER A 96 40.31 32.35 37.14
CA SER A 96 38.91 32.14 36.75
C SER A 96 38.56 32.79 35.39
N GLU A 97 39.12 33.95 35.13
CA GLU A 97 38.96 34.66 33.87
C GLU A 97 39.68 33.95 32.72
N GLN A 98 40.88 33.44 32.97
CA GLN A 98 41.60 32.60 31.99
C GLN A 98 40.88 31.27 31.72
N ALA A 99 40.34 30.60 32.75
CA ALA A 99 39.53 29.39 32.61
C ALA A 99 38.24 29.67 31.82
N ARG A 100 37.60 30.81 32.05
CA ARG A 100 36.42 31.24 31.30
C ARG A 100 36.74 31.47 29.81
N GLN A 101 37.81 32.24 29.54
CA GLN A 101 38.25 32.47 28.14
C GLN A 101 38.64 31.19 27.44
N PHE A 102 39.31 30.27 28.15
CA PHE A 102 39.66 28.95 27.62
C PHE A 102 38.40 28.12 27.27
N ASN A 103 37.42 28.09 28.20
CA ASN A 103 36.16 27.37 27.96
C ASN A 103 35.36 28.01 26.82
N GLU A 104 35.31 29.33 26.70
CA GLU A 104 34.66 30.04 25.58
C GLU A 104 35.36 29.74 24.26
N THR A 105 36.68 29.64 24.25
CA THR A 105 37.45 29.28 23.05
C THR A 105 37.17 27.84 22.62
N ILE A 106 37.18 26.89 23.58
CA ILE A 106 36.84 25.49 23.32
C ILE A 106 35.38 25.36 22.82
N ALA A 107 34.44 26.10 23.42
CA ALA A 107 33.06 26.09 22.98
C ALA A 107 32.93 26.57 21.52
N LYS A 108 33.59 27.67 21.16
CA LYS A 108 33.62 28.19 19.77
C LYS A 108 34.32 27.25 18.80
N GLU A 109 35.38 26.58 19.22
CA GLU A 109 36.05 25.58 18.41
C GLU A 109 35.16 24.34 18.17
N ARG A 110 34.48 23.85 19.22
CA ARG A 110 33.50 22.76 19.06
C ARG A 110 32.37 23.14 18.13
N GLU A 111 31.80 24.33 18.28
CA GLU A 111 30.76 24.84 17.39
C GLU A 111 31.23 24.92 15.93
N LYS A 112 32.47 25.37 15.68
CA LYS A 112 33.07 25.38 14.34
C LYS A 112 33.24 23.97 13.77
N ILE A 113 33.75 23.03 14.58
CA ILE A 113 33.94 21.64 14.17
C ILE A 113 32.61 20.99 13.87
N GLU A 114 31.58 21.22 14.67
CA GLU A 114 30.21 20.69 14.42
C GLU A 114 29.60 21.31 13.16
N ALA A 115 29.76 22.62 12.96
CA ALA A 115 29.29 23.29 11.75
C ALA A 115 30.04 22.80 10.49
N GLU A 116 31.35 22.58 10.59
CA GLU A 116 32.15 22.03 9.48
C GLU A 116 31.78 20.57 9.17
N LYS A 117 31.57 19.74 10.20
CA LYS A 117 31.05 18.37 10.02
C LYS A 117 29.69 18.37 9.35
N ALA A 118 28.74 19.19 9.81
CA ALA A 118 27.42 19.29 9.21
C ALA A 118 27.50 19.77 7.74
N LYS A 119 28.39 20.72 7.44
CA LYS A 119 28.63 21.21 6.07
C LYS A 119 29.23 20.11 5.18
N ASN A 120 30.21 19.37 5.70
CA ASN A 120 30.85 18.28 4.97
C ASN A 120 29.87 17.13 4.69
N GLU A 121 29.04 16.77 5.69
CA GLU A 121 27.97 15.79 5.53
C GLU A 121 26.94 16.24 4.49
N GLN A 122 26.51 17.51 4.53
CA GLN A 122 25.61 18.07 3.54
C GLN A 122 26.23 18.08 2.11
N ASN A 123 27.50 18.40 2.00
CA ASN A 123 28.22 18.35 0.71
C ASN A 123 28.33 16.91 0.19
N HIS A 124 28.64 15.96 1.06
CA HIS A 124 28.68 14.54 0.71
C HIS A 124 27.32 14.04 0.20
N ILE A 125 26.25 14.35 0.90
CA ILE A 125 24.87 14.04 0.47
C ILE A 125 24.60 14.62 -0.93
N ARG A 126 24.92 15.90 -1.15
CA ARG A 126 24.73 16.55 -2.47
C ARG A 126 25.54 15.85 -3.57
N GLN A 127 26.76 15.44 -3.27
CA GLN A 127 27.63 14.76 -4.22
C GLN A 127 27.08 13.38 -4.59
N VAL A 128 26.65 12.57 -3.62
CA VAL A 128 26.01 11.27 -3.84
C VAL A 128 24.74 11.41 -4.67
N HIS A 129 23.89 12.40 -4.35
CA HIS A 129 22.69 12.66 -5.13
C HIS A 129 22.99 13.09 -6.57
N ALA A 130 24.01 13.93 -6.77
CA ALA A 130 24.43 14.36 -8.10
C ALA A 130 24.98 13.19 -8.94
N GLU A 131 25.77 12.31 -8.33
CA GLU A 131 26.29 11.11 -8.97
C GLU A 131 25.16 10.14 -9.35
N ARG A 132 24.23 9.83 -8.43
CA ARG A 132 23.10 8.97 -8.73
C ARG A 132 22.21 9.53 -9.84
N ARG A 133 21.99 10.85 -9.86
CA ARG A 133 21.23 11.51 -10.95
C ARG A 133 21.96 11.43 -12.29
N SER A 134 23.28 11.57 -12.29
CA SER A 134 24.08 11.38 -13.50
C SER A 134 23.98 9.95 -14.01
N ARG A 135 24.11 8.96 -13.13
CA ARG A 135 23.94 7.54 -13.47
C ARG A 135 22.52 7.23 -13.98
N TYR A 136 21.49 7.83 -13.37
CA TYR A 136 20.12 7.74 -13.85
C TYR A 136 19.98 8.27 -15.29
N THR A 137 20.51 9.46 -15.57
CA THR A 137 20.47 10.04 -16.94
C THR A 137 21.16 9.12 -17.94
N THR A 138 22.36 8.62 -17.62
CA THR A 138 23.09 7.68 -18.47
C THR A 138 22.30 6.38 -18.69
N ALA A 139 21.68 5.84 -17.64
CA ALA A 139 20.87 4.61 -17.74
C ALA A 139 19.63 4.81 -18.63
N ILE A 140 18.97 5.96 -18.54
CA ILE A 140 17.85 6.32 -19.43
C ILE A 140 18.32 6.47 -20.88
N GLU A 141 19.48 7.09 -21.12
CA GLU A 141 20.08 7.18 -22.47
C GLU A 141 20.38 5.79 -23.02
N GLN A 142 20.94 4.90 -22.21
CA GLN A 142 21.18 3.50 -22.59
C GLN A 142 19.88 2.77 -22.92
N LEU A 143 18.86 2.90 -22.08
CA LEU A 143 17.55 2.28 -22.30
C LEU A 143 16.87 2.80 -23.58
N SER A 144 17.13 4.05 -23.95
CA SER A 144 16.58 4.69 -25.15
C SER A 144 17.33 4.33 -26.45
N ASN A 145 18.45 3.62 -26.37
CA ASN A 145 19.28 3.25 -27.52
C ASN A 145 18.61 2.14 -28.33
N ARG A 146 18.00 2.49 -29.45
CA ARG A 146 17.26 1.53 -30.32
C ARG A 146 18.17 0.63 -31.17
N GLU A 147 19.45 0.92 -31.26
CA GLU A 147 20.37 0.20 -32.13
C GLU A 147 21.02 -1.01 -31.46
N ASN A 148 21.01 -1.06 -30.11
CA ASN A 148 21.73 -2.10 -29.38
C ASN A 148 20.91 -2.60 -28.16
N ALA A 149 20.34 -3.80 -28.29
CA ALA A 149 19.56 -4.45 -27.24
C ALA A 149 20.38 -4.69 -25.96
N THR A 150 21.65 -5.03 -26.06
CA THR A 150 22.54 -5.25 -24.90
C THR A 150 22.74 -3.95 -24.12
N THR A 151 22.91 -2.83 -24.83
CA THR A 151 23.02 -1.50 -24.19
C THR A 151 21.74 -1.14 -23.47
N ARG A 152 20.56 -1.39 -24.07
CA ARG A 152 19.25 -1.17 -23.43
C ARG A 152 19.09 -2.00 -22.16
N LEU A 153 19.45 -3.27 -22.23
CA LEU A 153 19.40 -4.16 -21.07
C LEU A 153 20.34 -3.69 -19.94
N GLY A 154 21.54 -3.21 -20.30
CA GLY A 154 22.47 -2.57 -19.36
C GLY A 154 21.82 -1.37 -18.66
N GLY A 155 21.08 -0.54 -19.40
CA GLY A 155 20.30 0.57 -18.85
C GLY A 155 19.22 0.11 -17.86
N VAL A 156 18.51 -0.99 -18.16
CA VAL A 156 17.51 -1.59 -17.24
C VAL A 156 18.16 -1.96 -15.92
N TYR A 157 19.24 -2.76 -15.95
CA TYR A 157 19.92 -3.20 -14.72
C TYR A 157 20.55 -2.04 -13.94
N ALA A 158 21.05 -1.01 -14.64
CA ALA A 158 21.54 0.20 -13.97
C ALA A 158 20.42 0.95 -13.23
N LEU A 159 19.21 1.03 -13.80
CA LEU A 159 18.04 1.63 -13.14
C LEU A 159 17.60 0.82 -11.93
N ILE A 160 17.55 -0.51 -12.04
CA ILE A 160 17.22 -1.42 -10.94
C ILE A 160 18.18 -1.24 -9.78
N GLY A 161 19.49 -1.33 -10.05
CA GLY A 161 20.52 -1.13 -9.03
C GLY A 161 20.44 0.24 -8.35
N LEU A 162 20.05 1.29 -9.08
CA LEU A 162 19.82 2.61 -8.50
C LEU A 162 18.62 2.66 -7.55
N ILE A 163 17.52 1.94 -7.83
CA ILE A 163 16.39 1.84 -6.90
C ILE A 163 16.86 1.22 -5.58
N ASP A 164 17.59 0.10 -5.67
CA ASP A 164 18.07 -0.62 -4.49
C ASP A 164 19.06 0.21 -3.68
N GLU A 165 19.97 0.93 -4.35
CA GLU A 165 20.88 1.88 -3.71
C GLU A 165 20.12 3.01 -2.98
N TRP A 166 19.04 3.55 -3.57
CA TRP A 166 18.20 4.54 -2.91
C TRP A 166 17.49 3.97 -1.69
N LEU A 167 16.93 2.76 -1.79
CA LEU A 167 16.23 2.11 -0.70
C LEU A 167 17.16 1.72 0.46
N ALA A 168 18.41 1.31 0.16
CA ALA A 168 19.41 0.93 1.13
C ALA A 168 19.99 2.12 1.93
N ASP A 169 19.85 3.35 1.44
CA ASP A 169 20.49 4.56 1.98
C ASP A 169 19.80 5.11 3.24
N GLY A 170 19.75 4.28 4.29
CA GLY A 170 19.10 4.63 5.57
C GLY A 170 19.84 5.67 6.41
N ALA A 171 21.12 5.97 6.07
CA ALA A 171 21.94 6.93 6.81
C ALA A 171 21.75 8.38 6.34
N LEU A 172 21.41 8.57 5.07
CA LEU A 172 21.38 9.89 4.42
C LEU A 172 20.00 10.45 4.18
N LEU A 173 18.95 9.59 4.10
CA LEU A 173 17.60 9.99 3.74
C LEU A 173 16.54 9.38 4.64
N THR A 174 15.42 10.10 4.80
CA THR A 174 14.21 9.56 5.40
C THR A 174 13.59 8.49 4.48
N ASN A 175 12.83 7.55 5.04
CA ASN A 175 12.09 6.53 4.27
C ASN A 175 11.23 7.14 3.16
N LYS A 176 10.66 8.33 3.40
CA LYS A 176 9.82 9.04 2.43
C LYS A 176 10.65 9.55 1.24
N GLU A 177 11.83 10.09 1.48
CA GLU A 177 12.72 10.61 0.44
C GLU A 177 13.30 9.48 -0.41
N ARG A 178 13.78 8.40 0.22
CA ARG A 178 14.26 7.19 -0.47
C ARG A 178 13.21 6.63 -1.43
N ARG A 179 11.98 6.47 -0.92
CA ARG A 179 10.86 5.99 -1.72
C ARG A 179 10.53 6.94 -2.87
N LYS A 180 10.60 8.27 -2.65
CA LYS A 180 10.34 9.26 -3.70
C LYS A 180 11.33 9.15 -4.86
N GLU A 181 12.62 9.00 -4.58
CA GLU A 181 13.65 8.86 -5.61
C GLU A 181 13.51 7.51 -6.35
N GLY A 182 13.26 6.41 -5.63
CA GLY A 182 12.95 5.10 -6.23
C GLY A 182 11.70 5.15 -7.11
N GLN A 183 10.63 5.85 -6.67
CA GLN A 183 9.41 6.00 -7.45
C GLN A 183 9.63 6.70 -8.79
N VAL A 184 10.55 7.65 -8.88
CA VAL A 184 10.88 8.32 -10.17
C VAL A 184 11.42 7.28 -11.16
N ILE A 185 12.25 6.36 -10.69
CA ILE A 185 12.84 5.32 -11.55
C ILE A 185 11.76 4.29 -11.95
N ILE A 186 10.93 3.84 -11.00
CA ILE A 186 9.79 2.95 -11.28
C ILE A 186 8.87 3.60 -12.34
N ASN A 187 8.55 4.88 -12.19
CA ASN A 187 7.73 5.60 -13.17
C ASN A 187 8.36 5.61 -14.56
N SER A 188 9.69 5.69 -14.66
CA SER A 188 10.42 5.66 -15.93
C SER A 188 10.38 4.27 -16.57
N LEU A 189 10.53 3.21 -15.78
CA LEU A 189 10.37 1.83 -16.26
C LEU A 189 8.92 1.55 -16.71
N CYS A 190 7.93 1.98 -15.94
CA CYS A 190 6.51 1.89 -16.33
C CYS A 190 6.24 2.70 -17.61
N ALA A 191 6.82 3.90 -17.75
CA ALA A 191 6.66 4.72 -18.95
C ALA A 191 7.29 4.07 -20.19
N TYR A 192 8.44 3.40 -20.03
CA TYR A 192 9.04 2.62 -21.10
C TYR A 192 8.11 1.47 -21.55
N ILE A 193 7.53 0.72 -20.60
CA ILE A 193 6.56 -0.35 -20.88
C ILE A 193 5.31 0.18 -21.58
N ARG A 194 4.80 1.35 -21.18
CA ARG A 194 3.66 2.01 -21.84
C ARG A 194 3.98 2.56 -23.22
N SER A 195 5.26 2.77 -23.55
CA SER A 195 5.63 3.38 -24.82
C SER A 195 5.17 2.52 -25.99
N PRO A 196 4.55 3.09 -27.03
CA PRO A 196 4.13 2.33 -28.20
C PRO A 196 5.32 1.69 -28.92
N PHE A 197 5.16 0.45 -29.36
CA PHE A 197 6.13 -0.22 -30.21
C PHE A 197 5.44 -0.62 -31.53
N PRO A 198 5.84 -0.03 -32.67
CA PRO A 198 5.08 -0.18 -33.91
C PRO A 198 4.91 -1.61 -34.42
N LEU A 199 5.88 -2.50 -34.13
CA LEU A 199 5.80 -3.91 -34.54
C LEU A 199 4.89 -4.75 -33.63
N ALA A 200 4.50 -4.24 -32.47
CA ALA A 200 3.63 -4.95 -31.54
C ALA A 200 2.25 -5.27 -32.15
N GLU A 201 1.70 -4.38 -32.98
CA GLU A 201 0.42 -4.62 -33.68
C GLU A 201 0.50 -5.75 -34.70
N ARG A 202 1.71 -6.09 -35.15
CA ARG A 202 1.99 -7.17 -36.08
C ARG A 202 2.56 -8.42 -35.41
N ALA A 203 2.54 -8.47 -34.07
CA ALA A 203 3.16 -9.56 -33.30
C ALA A 203 2.64 -10.94 -33.75
N GLU A 204 1.33 -11.13 -33.84
CA GLU A 204 0.71 -12.38 -34.27
C GLU A 204 1.19 -12.80 -35.69
N GLN A 205 1.33 -11.85 -36.61
CA GLN A 205 1.84 -12.10 -37.95
C GLN A 205 3.33 -12.49 -37.94
N LEU A 206 4.14 -11.79 -37.12
CA LEU A 206 5.59 -11.99 -37.03
C LEU A 206 5.95 -13.27 -36.26
N ASP A 207 5.10 -13.73 -35.34
CA ASP A 207 5.28 -15.00 -34.61
C ASP A 207 5.07 -16.22 -35.54
N GLY A 208 4.30 -16.04 -36.61
CA GLY A 208 4.13 -17.05 -37.63
C GLY A 208 5.40 -17.35 -38.43
N GLU A 209 5.29 -18.34 -39.31
CA GLU A 209 6.32 -18.61 -40.33
C GLU A 209 6.08 -17.73 -41.56
N TYR A 210 7.18 -17.27 -42.18
CA TYR A 210 7.08 -16.61 -43.46
C TYR A 210 6.63 -17.62 -44.52
N THR A 211 5.36 -17.54 -44.89
CA THR A 211 4.71 -18.56 -45.70
C THR A 211 5.09 -18.48 -47.18
N LYS A 212 5.26 -19.64 -47.83
CA LYS A 212 5.51 -19.76 -49.26
C LYS A 212 4.35 -19.23 -50.13
N ASP A 213 3.16 -19.07 -49.56
CA ASP A 213 1.96 -18.56 -50.25
C ASP A 213 2.11 -17.10 -50.69
N LEU A 214 2.96 -16.34 -50.01
CA LEU A 214 3.34 -14.97 -50.42
C LEU A 214 4.11 -14.93 -51.75
N GLN A 215 4.74 -16.04 -52.19
CA GLN A 215 5.40 -16.08 -53.51
C GLN A 215 4.43 -15.77 -54.67
N ASN A 216 3.18 -16.12 -54.56
CA ASN A 216 2.17 -15.85 -55.58
C ASN A 216 1.83 -14.35 -55.69
N ASP A 217 1.95 -13.57 -54.57
CA ASP A 217 1.71 -12.14 -54.53
C ASP A 217 2.80 -11.35 -55.26
N PHE A 218 4.01 -11.89 -55.34
CA PHE A 218 5.14 -11.29 -56.07
C PHE A 218 5.19 -11.63 -57.56
N ARG A 219 4.22 -12.40 -58.07
CA ARG A 219 4.09 -12.77 -59.49
C ARG A 219 5.39 -13.30 -60.13
N GLY A 220 6.22 -14.01 -59.36
CA GLY A 220 7.50 -14.57 -59.79
C GLY A 220 8.71 -13.61 -59.65
N ASP A 221 8.54 -12.40 -59.11
CA ASP A 221 9.64 -11.48 -58.81
C ASP A 221 10.39 -11.95 -57.56
N THR A 222 11.49 -12.68 -57.75
CA THR A 222 12.28 -13.29 -56.70
C THR A 222 13.04 -12.23 -55.87
N GLU A 223 13.43 -11.11 -56.47
CA GLU A 223 14.12 -10.04 -55.73
C GLU A 223 13.21 -9.37 -54.69
N LYS A 224 11.98 -9.08 -55.09
CA LYS A 224 10.96 -8.53 -54.16
C LYS A 224 10.63 -9.51 -53.06
N PHE A 225 10.45 -10.80 -53.39
CA PHE A 225 10.22 -11.84 -52.39
C PHE A 225 11.35 -11.93 -51.37
N ASP A 226 12.61 -11.98 -51.84
CA ASP A 226 13.78 -12.05 -50.95
C ASP A 226 13.96 -10.78 -50.12
N ALA A 227 13.62 -9.61 -50.67
CA ALA A 227 13.64 -8.34 -49.91
C ALA A 227 12.58 -8.33 -48.80
N ASP A 228 11.36 -8.79 -49.12
CA ASP A 228 10.27 -8.86 -48.13
C ASP A 228 10.58 -9.88 -47.03
N LYS A 229 11.11 -11.05 -47.40
CA LYS A 229 11.54 -12.08 -46.44
C LYS A 229 12.64 -11.55 -45.48
N ARG A 230 13.59 -10.79 -46.03
CA ARG A 230 14.64 -10.12 -45.17
C ARG A 230 14.00 -9.10 -44.24
N ALA A 231 13.03 -8.29 -44.73
CA ALA A 231 12.32 -7.34 -43.91
C ALA A 231 11.54 -8.02 -42.78
N PHE A 232 10.80 -9.10 -43.12
CA PHE A 232 10.08 -9.91 -42.13
C PHE A 232 11.02 -10.45 -41.04
N THR A 233 12.15 -11.04 -41.45
CA THR A 233 13.14 -11.60 -40.51
C THR A 233 13.73 -10.54 -39.60
N ARG A 234 14.02 -9.36 -40.14
CA ARG A 234 14.51 -8.21 -39.35
C ARG A 234 13.46 -7.71 -38.37
N ASP A 235 12.20 -7.56 -38.83
CA ASP A 235 11.11 -7.07 -37.99
C ASP A 235 10.78 -8.07 -36.86
N LYS A 236 10.82 -9.39 -37.16
CA LYS A 236 10.68 -10.46 -36.17
C LYS A 236 11.79 -10.40 -35.11
N ALA A 237 13.04 -10.22 -35.53
CA ALA A 237 14.16 -10.08 -34.59
C ALA A 237 14.02 -8.84 -33.70
N ALA A 238 13.63 -7.69 -34.27
CA ALA A 238 13.41 -6.46 -33.51
C ALA A 238 12.23 -6.57 -32.52
N LEU A 239 11.17 -7.29 -32.92
CA LEU A 239 10.04 -7.58 -32.01
C LEU A 239 10.48 -8.44 -30.83
N GLU A 240 11.28 -9.48 -31.08
CA GLU A 240 11.77 -10.38 -30.04
C GLU A 240 12.74 -9.69 -29.08
N GLU A 241 13.63 -8.86 -29.60
CA GLU A 241 14.51 -8.03 -28.75
C GLU A 241 13.71 -7.13 -27.81
N GLU A 242 12.66 -6.46 -28.30
CA GLU A 242 11.83 -5.59 -27.48
C GLU A 242 11.03 -6.37 -26.43
N ARG A 243 10.50 -7.56 -26.81
CA ARG A 243 9.85 -8.49 -25.88
C ARG A 243 10.78 -8.83 -24.72
N GLN A 244 12.00 -9.24 -25.01
CA GLN A 244 12.99 -9.63 -24.01
C GLN A 244 13.30 -8.48 -23.03
N ILE A 245 13.45 -7.26 -23.52
CA ILE A 245 13.72 -6.10 -22.66
C ILE A 245 12.54 -5.84 -21.72
N ARG A 246 11.30 -5.80 -22.26
CA ARG A 246 10.11 -5.53 -21.44
C ARG A 246 9.83 -6.67 -20.47
N GLN A 247 10.00 -7.92 -20.88
CA GLN A 247 9.87 -9.08 -19.99
C GLN A 247 10.91 -9.06 -18.87
N ASN A 248 12.17 -8.66 -19.16
CA ASN A 248 13.17 -8.51 -18.11
C ASN A 248 12.79 -7.42 -17.11
N ILE A 249 12.23 -6.29 -17.55
CA ILE A 249 11.73 -5.25 -16.62
C ILE A 249 10.64 -5.84 -15.72
N ILE A 250 9.65 -6.53 -16.29
CA ILE A 250 8.56 -7.17 -15.51
C ILE A 250 9.12 -8.22 -14.55
N LYS A 251 10.05 -9.05 -15.02
CA LYS A 251 10.70 -10.08 -14.19
C LYS A 251 11.42 -9.47 -12.98
N GLU A 252 12.22 -8.45 -13.21
CA GLU A 252 12.94 -7.76 -12.11
C GLU A 252 11.96 -7.07 -11.14
N MET A 253 10.89 -6.44 -11.66
CA MET A 253 9.84 -5.90 -10.79
C MET A 253 9.24 -7.01 -9.93
N ARG A 254 8.90 -8.17 -10.53
CA ARG A 254 8.36 -9.33 -9.81
C ARG A 254 9.31 -9.83 -8.74
N GLU A 255 10.61 -9.99 -9.04
CA GLU A 255 11.60 -10.49 -8.07
C GLU A 255 11.69 -9.59 -6.82
N HIS A 256 11.48 -8.28 -6.96
CA HIS A 256 11.46 -7.33 -5.84
C HIS A 256 10.08 -7.19 -5.17
N LEU A 257 9.03 -7.75 -5.79
CA LEU A 257 7.66 -7.81 -5.27
C LEU A 257 7.34 -9.17 -4.64
N LEU A 258 8.20 -10.18 -4.88
CA LEU A 258 8.00 -11.54 -4.36
C LEU A 258 7.86 -11.55 -2.85
N ASP A 259 6.96 -12.35 -2.41
CA ASP A 259 6.48 -12.72 -1.10
C ASP A 259 5.04 -12.20 -0.86
N ALA A 260 4.07 -13.09 -1.15
CA ALA A 260 2.66 -12.75 -0.96
C ALA A 260 2.27 -12.59 0.53
N GLU A 261 3.07 -13.10 1.45
CA GLU A 261 2.81 -12.99 2.89
C GLU A 261 3.44 -11.72 3.48
N GLU A 262 4.66 -11.35 3.06
CA GLU A 262 5.34 -10.13 3.48
C GLU A 262 5.68 -9.22 2.28
N PRO A 263 5.54 -7.89 2.41
CA PRO A 263 5.83 -6.97 1.31
C PRO A 263 7.30 -7.02 0.90
N GLY A 264 7.58 -7.31 -0.36
CA GLY A 264 8.90 -7.19 -0.97
C GLY A 264 9.43 -5.75 -0.94
N THR A 265 10.69 -5.56 -1.26
CA THR A 265 11.36 -4.25 -1.15
C THR A 265 10.72 -3.16 -1.98
N TRP A 266 10.10 -3.52 -3.12
CA TRP A 266 9.44 -2.58 -4.04
C TRP A 266 7.92 -2.54 -3.91
N SER A 267 7.33 -3.31 -3.00
CA SER A 267 5.87 -3.39 -2.81
C SER A 267 5.19 -2.05 -2.54
N ALA A 268 5.92 -1.10 -1.96
CA ALA A 268 5.39 0.20 -1.58
C ALA A 268 5.38 1.25 -2.70
N PHE A 269 5.84 0.91 -3.91
CA PHE A 269 5.77 1.81 -5.07
C PHE A 269 4.41 1.70 -5.77
N ASP A 270 4.02 2.82 -6.39
CA ASP A 270 2.88 2.87 -7.30
C ASP A 270 3.32 2.42 -8.70
N TYR A 271 2.50 1.58 -9.33
CA TYR A 271 2.75 1.06 -10.67
C TYR A 271 1.65 1.50 -11.62
N ASN A 272 2.03 2.26 -12.64
CA ASN A 272 1.09 2.72 -13.65
C ASN A 272 1.38 2.06 -14.99
N PHE A 273 0.53 1.13 -15.38
CA PHE A 273 0.51 0.44 -16.67
C PHE A 273 -0.76 0.76 -17.47
N SER A 274 -1.41 1.88 -17.18
CA SER A 274 -2.62 2.29 -17.89
C SER A 274 -2.36 2.45 -19.40
N ASN A 275 -3.32 2.03 -20.23
CA ASN A 275 -3.25 2.06 -21.70
C ASN A 275 -2.04 1.30 -22.28
N THR A 276 -1.44 0.37 -21.53
CA THR A 276 -0.31 -0.43 -22.00
C THR A 276 -0.78 -1.52 -22.95
N TYR A 277 -0.04 -1.73 -24.02
CA TYR A 277 -0.21 -2.88 -24.91
C TYR A 277 0.90 -3.90 -24.63
N PHE A 278 0.56 -4.97 -23.88
CA PHE A 278 1.45 -6.07 -23.54
C PHE A 278 1.36 -7.13 -24.66
N PHE A 279 2.33 -7.12 -25.57
CA PHE A 279 2.45 -8.07 -26.68
C PHE A 279 3.38 -9.25 -26.34
N TYR A 280 3.46 -9.57 -25.06
CA TYR A 280 4.25 -10.65 -24.45
C TYR A 280 3.55 -11.11 -23.17
N PRO A 281 3.76 -12.37 -22.74
CA PRO A 281 3.20 -12.83 -21.48
C PRO A 281 3.77 -12.03 -20.32
N ILE A 282 2.93 -11.75 -19.33
CA ILE A 282 3.34 -11.13 -18.08
C ILE A 282 3.18 -12.11 -16.93
N ASP A 283 4.10 -12.02 -15.96
CA ASP A 283 4.11 -12.82 -14.76
C ASP A 283 4.32 -11.93 -13.53
N PHE A 284 3.24 -11.75 -12.76
CA PHE A 284 3.23 -11.14 -11.44
C PHE A 284 2.76 -12.13 -10.36
N SER A 285 2.98 -13.43 -10.62
CA SER A 285 2.63 -14.46 -9.62
C SER A 285 3.39 -14.22 -8.31
N ASP A 286 2.74 -14.54 -7.18
CA ASP A 286 3.26 -14.35 -5.82
C ASP A 286 3.72 -12.92 -5.48
N SER A 287 3.33 -11.92 -6.28
CA SER A 287 3.74 -10.53 -6.08
C SER A 287 2.88 -9.81 -5.04
N HIS A 288 3.50 -8.96 -4.22
CA HIS A 288 2.81 -8.15 -3.22
C HIS A 288 2.84 -6.65 -3.58
N PHE A 289 1.69 -6.09 -3.92
CA PHE A 289 1.51 -4.66 -4.21
C PHE A 289 0.88 -3.96 -3.00
N SER A 290 1.69 -3.22 -2.22
CA SER A 290 1.20 -2.47 -1.04
C SER A 290 0.63 -1.10 -1.40
N ALA A 291 1.05 -0.53 -2.54
CA ALA A 291 0.57 0.75 -3.07
C ALA A 291 -0.35 0.52 -4.30
N SER A 292 -0.64 1.57 -5.07
CA SER A 292 -1.59 1.47 -6.18
C SER A 292 -1.00 0.77 -7.41
N LEU A 293 -1.86 0.01 -8.08
CA LEU A 293 -1.57 -0.64 -9.37
C LEU A 293 -2.66 -0.29 -10.36
N ASP A 294 -2.28 0.36 -11.46
CA ASP A 294 -3.19 0.85 -12.50
C ASP A 294 -2.95 0.12 -13.83
N PHE A 295 -3.89 -0.74 -14.21
CA PHE A 295 -4.00 -1.39 -15.52
C PHE A 295 -5.21 -0.90 -16.33
N THR A 296 -5.73 0.30 -16.01
CA THR A 296 -6.87 0.88 -16.74
C THR A 296 -6.62 0.88 -18.24
N GLN A 297 -7.54 0.26 -19.02
CA GLN A 297 -7.45 0.16 -20.48
C GLN A 297 -6.18 -0.56 -21.00
N ALA A 298 -5.47 -1.31 -20.16
CA ALA A 298 -4.36 -2.14 -20.61
C ALA A 298 -4.86 -3.31 -21.49
N THR A 299 -4.07 -3.71 -22.47
CA THR A 299 -4.34 -4.87 -23.33
C THR A 299 -3.25 -5.91 -23.15
N PHE A 300 -3.64 -7.11 -22.76
CA PHE A 300 -2.78 -8.28 -22.61
C PHE A 300 -3.07 -9.23 -23.76
N THR A 301 -2.17 -9.32 -24.75
CA THR A 301 -2.39 -10.18 -25.93
C THR A 301 -2.01 -11.63 -25.68
N GLU A 302 -1.15 -11.86 -24.69
CA GLU A 302 -0.69 -13.16 -24.22
C GLU A 302 -1.21 -13.46 -22.82
N LYS A 303 -0.82 -14.61 -22.26
CA LYS A 303 -1.18 -14.99 -20.89
C LYS A 303 -0.80 -13.90 -19.87
N ALA A 304 -1.73 -13.57 -18.99
CA ALA A 304 -1.50 -12.69 -17.84
C ALA A 304 -1.59 -13.50 -16.54
N ASP A 305 -0.48 -13.61 -15.82
CA ASP A 305 -0.35 -14.44 -14.63
C ASP A 305 -0.26 -13.55 -13.37
N PHE A 306 -1.29 -13.67 -12.52
CA PHE A 306 -1.38 -13.03 -11.19
C PHE A 306 -1.62 -14.09 -10.10
N PHE A 307 -1.21 -15.35 -10.34
CA PHE A 307 -1.37 -16.46 -9.40
C PHE A 307 -0.86 -16.07 -8.01
N MET A 308 -1.70 -16.23 -6.96
CA MET A 308 -1.38 -15.92 -5.57
C MET A 308 -0.93 -14.47 -5.30
N ALA A 309 -1.13 -13.54 -6.23
CA ALA A 309 -0.74 -12.14 -6.03
C ALA A 309 -1.60 -11.46 -4.94
N ALA A 310 -0.97 -10.57 -4.16
CA ALA A 310 -1.62 -9.78 -3.12
C ALA A 310 -1.64 -8.28 -3.48
N PHE A 311 -2.82 -7.71 -3.58
CA PHE A 311 -3.07 -6.29 -3.83
C PHE A 311 -3.58 -5.64 -2.53
N ALA A 312 -2.65 -5.08 -1.75
CA ALA A 312 -2.99 -4.38 -0.50
C ALA A 312 -3.41 -2.93 -0.75
N GLY A 313 -2.90 -2.32 -1.82
CA GLY A 313 -3.31 -1.02 -2.36
C GLY A 313 -4.53 -1.10 -3.27
N GLU A 314 -4.83 0.00 -3.97
CA GLU A 314 -5.85 0.04 -5.01
C GLU A 314 -5.38 -0.72 -6.24
N ALA A 315 -6.24 -1.56 -6.83
CA ALA A 315 -5.95 -2.32 -8.05
C ALA A 315 -7.06 -2.06 -9.06
N ASP A 316 -6.71 -1.34 -10.13
CA ASP A 316 -7.64 -0.93 -11.18
C ASP A 316 -7.35 -1.67 -12.49
N PHE A 317 -8.26 -2.56 -12.86
CA PHE A 317 -8.27 -3.28 -14.13
C PHE A 317 -9.46 -2.83 -15.02
N SER A 318 -10.03 -1.65 -14.74
CA SER A 318 -11.20 -1.19 -15.48
C SER A 318 -10.88 -1.04 -16.97
N LYS A 319 -11.79 -1.55 -17.82
CA LYS A 319 -11.64 -1.60 -19.29
C LYS A 319 -10.39 -2.35 -19.78
N ALA A 320 -9.68 -3.08 -18.93
CA ALA A 320 -8.58 -3.93 -19.37
C ALA A 320 -9.07 -5.04 -20.30
N ALA A 321 -8.26 -5.40 -21.28
CA ALA A 321 -8.55 -6.48 -22.24
C ALA A 321 -7.52 -7.60 -22.10
N PHE A 322 -7.97 -8.76 -21.65
CA PHE A 322 -7.19 -9.99 -21.62
C PHE A 322 -7.60 -10.83 -22.82
N ILE A 323 -6.74 -10.95 -23.83
CA ILE A 323 -7.06 -11.64 -25.08
C ILE A 323 -6.94 -13.16 -24.91
N GLN A 324 -5.90 -13.61 -24.20
CA GLN A 324 -5.71 -15.01 -23.80
C GLN A 324 -6.09 -15.21 -22.32
N ASP A 325 -5.61 -16.30 -21.72
CA ASP A 325 -5.95 -16.66 -20.35
C ASP A 325 -5.42 -15.66 -19.32
N ALA A 326 -6.21 -15.42 -18.30
CA ALA A 326 -5.86 -14.56 -17.16
C ALA A 326 -6.00 -15.35 -15.86
N ASP A 327 -4.88 -15.59 -15.19
CA ASP A 327 -4.84 -16.38 -13.96
C ASP A 327 -4.79 -15.48 -12.72
N PHE A 328 -5.90 -15.45 -11.98
CA PHE A 328 -6.08 -14.79 -10.69
C PHE A 328 -6.34 -15.81 -9.58
N TYR A 329 -5.82 -17.05 -9.72
CA TYR A 329 -5.97 -18.09 -8.69
C TYR A 329 -5.41 -17.62 -7.34
N GLY A 330 -6.19 -17.75 -6.27
CA GLY A 330 -5.75 -17.45 -4.91
C GLY A 330 -5.40 -15.97 -4.65
N VAL A 331 -5.71 -15.09 -5.60
CA VAL A 331 -5.43 -13.64 -5.49
C VAL A 331 -6.11 -13.02 -4.27
N LYS A 332 -5.47 -12.03 -3.66
CA LYS A 332 -6.00 -11.31 -2.51
C LYS A 332 -6.08 -9.81 -2.78
N PHE A 333 -7.29 -9.28 -2.86
CA PHE A 333 -7.55 -7.84 -2.92
C PHE A 333 -7.96 -7.33 -1.54
N THR A 334 -7.15 -6.45 -0.95
CA THR A 334 -7.44 -5.84 0.36
C THR A 334 -8.35 -4.63 0.24
N LYS A 335 -8.23 -3.87 -0.87
CA LYS A 335 -9.14 -2.80 -1.26
C LYS A 335 -10.17 -3.31 -2.24
N ARG A 336 -11.12 -2.45 -2.66
CA ARG A 336 -12.07 -2.78 -3.72
C ARG A 336 -11.32 -3.00 -5.02
N ALA A 337 -11.53 -4.15 -5.67
CA ALA A 337 -10.96 -4.46 -6.98
C ALA A 337 -11.89 -3.92 -8.08
N ASP A 338 -11.34 -3.20 -9.05
CA ASP A 338 -12.12 -2.65 -10.17
C ASP A 338 -11.81 -3.40 -11.47
N PHE A 339 -12.81 -4.13 -11.98
CA PHE A 339 -12.82 -4.79 -13.28
C PHE A 339 -13.95 -4.26 -14.18
N CYS A 340 -14.50 -3.07 -13.88
CA CYS A 340 -15.60 -2.50 -14.64
C CYS A 340 -15.25 -2.41 -16.13
N LYS A 341 -16.12 -2.98 -16.97
CA LYS A 341 -15.93 -3.04 -18.43
C LYS A 341 -14.69 -3.77 -18.92
N ALA A 342 -14.02 -4.54 -18.07
CA ALA A 342 -12.94 -5.41 -18.51
C ALA A 342 -13.47 -6.52 -19.45
N SER A 343 -12.59 -7.07 -20.27
CA SER A 343 -12.91 -8.20 -21.16
C SER A 343 -11.88 -9.32 -21.06
N PHE A 344 -12.38 -10.54 -20.94
CA PHE A 344 -11.58 -11.75 -20.87
C PHE A 344 -11.91 -12.62 -22.09
N GLY A 345 -10.96 -12.75 -23.03
CA GLY A 345 -11.09 -13.55 -24.24
C GLY A 345 -10.89 -15.04 -23.96
N GLY A 346 -9.86 -15.40 -23.23
CA GLY A 346 -9.56 -16.73 -22.73
C GLY A 346 -10.21 -17.07 -21.41
N GLU A 347 -9.71 -18.10 -20.71
CA GLU A 347 -10.16 -18.46 -19.37
C GLU A 347 -9.79 -17.37 -18.35
N ALA A 348 -10.76 -17.00 -17.49
CA ALA A 348 -10.58 -16.09 -16.38
C ALA A 348 -10.68 -16.86 -15.06
N ASN A 349 -9.54 -17.13 -14.43
CA ASN A 349 -9.47 -17.98 -13.25
C ASN A 349 -9.36 -17.17 -11.95
N PHE A 350 -10.47 -17.01 -11.24
CA PHE A 350 -10.53 -16.39 -9.90
C PHE A 350 -10.78 -17.41 -8.78
N PHE A 351 -10.38 -18.68 -9.00
CA PHE A 351 -10.56 -19.74 -8.02
C PHE A 351 -9.87 -19.38 -6.69
N ASP A 352 -10.56 -19.57 -5.57
CA ASP A 352 -10.09 -19.27 -4.19
C ASP A 352 -9.68 -17.80 -3.95
N GLY A 353 -10.03 -16.89 -4.86
CA GLY A 353 -9.74 -15.45 -4.74
C GLY A 353 -10.43 -14.79 -3.55
N ALA A 354 -9.76 -13.86 -2.87
CA ALA A 354 -10.24 -13.13 -1.71
C ALA A 354 -10.41 -11.63 -2.01
N PHE A 355 -11.65 -11.13 -1.96
CA PHE A 355 -12.02 -9.73 -2.21
C PHE A 355 -12.55 -9.11 -0.91
N LEU A 356 -11.64 -8.48 -0.12
CA LEU A 356 -11.96 -8.06 1.24
C LEU A 356 -12.87 -6.81 1.31
N GLN A 357 -12.80 -5.92 0.36
CA GLN A 357 -13.70 -4.76 0.23
C GLN A 357 -14.63 -4.85 -0.99
N GLY A 358 -14.91 -6.10 -1.44
CA GLY A 358 -15.75 -6.35 -2.61
C GLY A 358 -15.04 -6.11 -3.95
N ALA A 359 -15.81 -6.21 -5.03
CA ALA A 359 -15.29 -6.03 -6.38
C ALA A 359 -16.35 -5.47 -7.32
N ASP A 360 -15.91 -4.76 -8.35
CA ASP A 360 -16.75 -4.28 -9.43
C ASP A 360 -16.44 -5.03 -10.73
N PHE A 361 -17.37 -5.90 -11.14
CA PHE A 361 -17.36 -6.59 -12.43
C PHE A 361 -18.53 -6.08 -13.32
N SER A 362 -18.96 -4.84 -13.13
CA SER A 362 -20.04 -4.27 -13.93
C SER A 362 -19.65 -4.18 -15.40
N GLU A 363 -20.57 -4.57 -16.28
CA GLU A 363 -20.39 -4.57 -17.74
C GLU A 363 -19.17 -5.39 -18.24
N VAL A 364 -18.59 -6.25 -17.38
CA VAL A 364 -17.49 -7.15 -17.76
C VAL A 364 -17.95 -8.16 -18.80
N LYS A 365 -17.03 -8.57 -19.69
CA LYS A 365 -17.29 -9.59 -20.70
C LYS A 365 -16.34 -10.77 -20.52
N PHE A 366 -16.87 -11.93 -20.20
CA PHE A 366 -16.15 -13.21 -20.21
C PHE A 366 -16.51 -13.97 -21.49
N THR A 367 -15.58 -14.04 -22.43
CA THR A 367 -15.77 -14.79 -23.68
C THR A 367 -15.40 -16.25 -23.48
N GLY A 368 -14.29 -16.53 -22.81
CA GLY A 368 -13.93 -17.83 -22.28
C GLY A 368 -14.66 -18.16 -20.98
N ASP A 369 -14.30 -19.27 -20.37
CA ASP A 369 -14.90 -19.71 -19.10
C ASP A 369 -14.42 -18.81 -17.94
N ALA A 370 -15.31 -18.54 -16.99
CA ALA A 370 -15.03 -17.73 -15.82
C ALA A 370 -15.20 -18.55 -14.54
N ASN A 371 -14.10 -18.75 -13.81
CA ASN A 371 -14.07 -19.59 -12.62
C ASN A 371 -13.92 -18.78 -11.34
N PHE A 372 -15.01 -18.60 -10.61
CA PHE A 372 -15.06 -17.97 -9.28
C PHE A 372 -15.29 -19.02 -8.17
N SER A 373 -14.99 -20.28 -8.42
CA SER A 373 -15.19 -21.34 -7.42
C SER A 373 -14.39 -21.04 -6.16
N ARG A 374 -15.03 -21.20 -5.01
CA ARG A 374 -14.49 -20.91 -3.66
C ARG A 374 -14.13 -19.45 -3.41
N ALA A 375 -14.25 -18.55 -4.40
CA ALA A 375 -13.96 -17.12 -4.19
C ALA A 375 -14.76 -16.56 -3.01
N ASN A 376 -14.15 -15.64 -2.26
CA ASN A 376 -14.69 -15.03 -1.06
C ASN A 376 -14.81 -13.52 -1.20
N PHE A 377 -16.03 -13.03 -1.35
CA PHE A 377 -16.37 -11.62 -1.42
C PHE A 377 -16.90 -11.17 -0.07
N THR A 378 -16.12 -10.38 0.68
CA THR A 378 -16.48 -10.00 2.05
C THR A 378 -17.51 -8.87 2.07
N GLU A 379 -17.37 -7.90 1.15
CA GLU A 379 -18.27 -6.76 1.00
C GLU A 379 -19.06 -6.82 -0.31
N GLY A 380 -19.79 -5.75 -0.64
CA GLY A 380 -20.65 -5.68 -1.82
C GLY A 380 -19.89 -5.92 -3.12
N THR A 381 -20.46 -6.75 -4.00
CA THR A 381 -19.86 -7.11 -5.28
C THR A 381 -20.90 -6.97 -6.39
N GLU A 382 -20.46 -6.45 -7.53
CA GLU A 382 -21.33 -6.12 -8.65
C GLU A 382 -20.93 -6.87 -9.89
N PHE A 383 -21.89 -7.57 -10.50
CA PHE A 383 -21.87 -8.15 -11.85
C PHE A 383 -23.00 -7.53 -12.70
N PHE A 384 -23.28 -6.25 -12.47
CA PHE A 384 -24.34 -5.53 -13.18
C PHE A 384 -24.07 -5.51 -14.68
N LYS A 385 -25.01 -6.02 -15.50
CA LYS A 385 -24.84 -6.14 -16.95
C LYS A 385 -23.62 -6.98 -17.38
N ALA A 386 -23.05 -7.79 -16.53
CA ALA A 386 -21.96 -8.69 -16.89
C ALA A 386 -22.46 -9.69 -17.95
N THR A 387 -21.56 -10.05 -18.88
CA THR A 387 -21.86 -11.04 -19.93
C THR A 387 -20.90 -12.21 -19.81
N PHE A 388 -21.44 -13.41 -19.66
CA PHE A 388 -20.72 -14.67 -19.64
C PHE A 388 -21.06 -15.43 -20.94
N THR A 389 -20.14 -15.41 -21.91
CA THR A 389 -20.29 -16.17 -23.18
C THR A 389 -19.84 -17.61 -22.99
N GLY A 390 -18.79 -17.85 -22.17
CA GLY A 390 -18.38 -19.15 -21.66
C GLY A 390 -19.17 -19.57 -20.41
N ASP A 391 -18.79 -20.68 -19.78
CA ASP A 391 -19.38 -21.16 -18.54
C ASP A 391 -19.00 -20.24 -17.36
N GLY A 392 -19.99 -19.88 -16.52
CA GLY A 392 -19.76 -19.11 -15.30
C GLY A 392 -19.86 -20.00 -14.05
N THR A 393 -18.75 -20.27 -13.37
CA THR A 393 -18.71 -21.21 -12.25
C THR A 393 -18.45 -20.49 -10.92
N PHE A 394 -19.39 -20.64 -9.97
CA PHE A 394 -19.35 -20.06 -8.63
C PHE A 394 -19.49 -21.16 -7.54
N TYR A 395 -18.94 -22.35 -7.79
CA TYR A 395 -19.02 -23.47 -6.86
C TYR A 395 -18.45 -23.11 -5.49
N LYS A 396 -19.24 -23.26 -4.43
CA LYS A 396 -18.87 -22.88 -3.05
C LYS A 396 -18.42 -21.41 -2.87
N ALA A 397 -18.65 -20.53 -3.83
CA ALA A 397 -18.35 -19.10 -3.66
C ALA A 397 -19.11 -18.53 -2.44
N LYS A 398 -18.49 -17.57 -1.77
CA LYS A 398 -19.03 -16.90 -0.58
C LYS A 398 -19.20 -15.41 -0.89
N PHE A 399 -20.45 -14.97 -0.91
CA PHE A 399 -20.85 -13.57 -1.02
C PHE A 399 -21.33 -13.11 0.37
N ASN A 400 -20.43 -12.61 1.22
CA ASN A 400 -20.78 -12.19 2.58
C ASN A 400 -21.49 -10.82 2.59
N GLY A 401 -21.13 -9.93 1.64
CA GLY A 401 -21.83 -8.69 1.33
C GLY A 401 -23.02 -8.87 0.38
N PRO A 402 -23.71 -7.77 -0.02
CA PRO A 402 -24.68 -7.80 -1.10
C PRO A 402 -24.06 -8.19 -2.43
N ILE A 403 -24.80 -8.91 -3.27
CA ILE A 403 -24.35 -9.28 -4.61
C ILE A 403 -25.38 -8.86 -5.66
N LEU A 404 -24.90 -8.26 -6.75
CA LEU A 404 -25.73 -7.71 -7.81
C LEU A 404 -25.40 -8.38 -9.15
N PHE A 405 -26.27 -9.29 -9.60
CA PHE A 405 -26.25 -9.86 -10.95
C PHE A 405 -27.31 -9.24 -11.89
N SER A 406 -27.87 -8.10 -11.50
CA SER A 406 -28.96 -7.49 -12.25
C SER A 406 -28.56 -7.24 -13.70
N ARG A 407 -29.46 -7.68 -14.63
CA ARG A 407 -29.27 -7.60 -16.09
C ARG A 407 -28.03 -8.34 -16.60
N ALA A 408 -27.44 -9.24 -15.81
CA ALA A 408 -26.37 -10.10 -16.28
C ALA A 408 -26.90 -11.11 -17.32
N LEU A 409 -26.05 -11.49 -18.26
CA LEU A 409 -26.36 -12.45 -19.30
C LEU A 409 -25.39 -13.64 -19.23
N PHE A 410 -25.94 -14.83 -18.96
CA PHE A 410 -25.22 -16.09 -19.03
C PHE A 410 -25.63 -16.82 -20.31
N MET A 411 -24.74 -16.89 -21.30
CA MET A 411 -25.00 -17.52 -22.60
C MET A 411 -24.77 -19.04 -22.57
N ARG A 412 -23.93 -19.53 -21.66
CA ARG A 412 -23.73 -20.93 -21.33
C ARG A 412 -24.19 -21.24 -19.91
N ASN A 413 -23.64 -22.31 -19.31
CA ASN A 413 -24.07 -22.76 -17.99
C ASN A 413 -23.63 -21.77 -16.91
N ALA A 414 -24.51 -21.58 -15.93
CA ALA A 414 -24.28 -20.74 -14.77
C ALA A 414 -24.36 -21.60 -13.50
N ALA A 415 -23.23 -21.93 -12.92
CA ALA A 415 -23.13 -22.90 -11.83
C ALA A 415 -22.85 -22.21 -10.49
N PHE A 416 -23.82 -22.21 -9.59
CA PHE A 416 -23.73 -21.71 -8.22
C PHE A 416 -23.86 -22.82 -7.16
N PRO A 417 -23.47 -24.09 -7.40
CA PRO A 417 -23.76 -25.15 -6.44
C PRO A 417 -23.02 -24.92 -5.14
N LYS A 418 -23.76 -25.05 -4.02
CA LYS A 418 -23.26 -24.82 -2.64
C LYS A 418 -22.75 -23.40 -2.40
N ALA A 419 -23.06 -22.42 -3.25
CA ALA A 419 -22.72 -21.02 -3.02
C ALA A 419 -23.44 -20.46 -1.79
N LYS A 420 -22.83 -19.47 -1.13
CA LYS A 420 -23.38 -18.83 0.08
C LYS A 420 -23.59 -17.35 -0.18
N PHE A 421 -24.84 -16.92 -0.07
CA PHE A 421 -25.26 -15.53 -0.19
C PHE A 421 -25.61 -15.01 1.22
N GLY A 422 -24.71 -14.25 1.84
CA GLY A 422 -24.82 -13.80 3.23
C GLY A 422 -25.80 -12.65 3.43
N LYS A 423 -25.88 -11.77 2.45
CA LYS A 423 -26.78 -10.60 2.41
C LYS A 423 -27.74 -10.71 1.24
N GLU A 424 -28.23 -9.58 0.73
CA GLU A 424 -29.11 -9.54 -0.43
C GLU A 424 -28.42 -10.10 -1.69
N ALA A 425 -29.13 -10.95 -2.43
CA ALA A 425 -28.74 -11.49 -3.71
C ALA A 425 -29.75 -11.06 -4.78
N ASN A 426 -29.31 -10.23 -5.70
CA ASN A 426 -30.17 -9.60 -6.69
C ASN A 426 -29.85 -10.07 -8.10
N PHE A 427 -30.75 -10.86 -8.68
CA PHE A 427 -30.73 -11.37 -10.05
C PHE A 427 -31.77 -10.68 -10.96
N PHE A 428 -32.19 -9.46 -10.62
CA PHE A 428 -33.21 -8.73 -11.38
C PHE A 428 -32.90 -8.70 -12.89
N MET A 429 -33.84 -9.15 -13.70
CA MET A 429 -33.72 -9.19 -15.18
C MET A 429 -32.49 -9.98 -15.70
N THR A 430 -31.91 -10.87 -14.90
CA THR A 430 -30.83 -11.75 -15.34
C THR A 430 -31.35 -12.76 -16.36
N ILE A 431 -30.58 -13.06 -17.38
CA ILE A 431 -30.92 -14.06 -18.40
C ILE A 431 -29.93 -15.22 -18.30
N PHE A 432 -30.49 -16.42 -18.07
CA PHE A 432 -29.77 -17.69 -18.16
C PHE A 432 -30.22 -18.42 -19.43
N THR A 433 -29.32 -18.50 -20.43
CA THR A 433 -29.67 -19.09 -21.74
C THR A 433 -29.57 -20.61 -21.69
N LYS A 434 -28.65 -21.17 -20.93
CA LYS A 434 -28.48 -22.61 -20.70
C LYS A 434 -28.83 -22.95 -19.23
N GLU A 435 -28.28 -24.04 -18.72
CA GLU A 435 -28.54 -24.50 -17.35
C GLU A 435 -28.11 -23.47 -16.29
N ALA A 436 -29.00 -23.26 -15.31
CA ALA A 436 -28.70 -22.48 -14.10
C ALA A 436 -28.78 -23.39 -12.86
N ASP A 437 -27.63 -23.70 -12.24
CA ASP A 437 -27.59 -24.60 -11.08
C ASP A 437 -27.31 -23.85 -9.77
N PHE A 438 -28.32 -23.78 -8.92
CA PHE A 438 -28.25 -23.26 -7.55
C PHE A 438 -28.28 -24.37 -6.48
N SER A 439 -28.01 -25.62 -6.86
CA SER A 439 -28.19 -26.76 -5.98
C SER A 439 -27.37 -26.66 -4.69
N GLY A 440 -28.03 -26.90 -3.56
CA GLY A 440 -27.41 -26.83 -2.24
C GLY A 440 -26.95 -25.44 -1.80
N SER A 441 -27.26 -24.39 -2.56
CA SER A 441 -26.91 -23.01 -2.22
C SER A 441 -27.68 -22.50 -0.99
N LYS A 442 -27.14 -21.50 -0.32
CA LYS A 442 -27.73 -20.89 0.85
C LYS A 442 -27.88 -19.38 0.68
N PHE A 443 -29.11 -18.90 0.66
CA PHE A 443 -29.46 -17.49 0.68
C PHE A 443 -29.83 -17.09 2.12
N SER A 444 -28.99 -16.34 2.80
CA SER A 444 -29.22 -15.89 4.18
C SER A 444 -29.92 -14.53 4.24
N GLY A 445 -29.78 -13.71 3.20
CA GLY A 445 -30.51 -12.46 2.98
C GLY A 445 -31.71 -12.64 2.06
N HIS A 446 -32.25 -11.52 1.58
CA HIS A 446 -33.28 -11.52 0.56
C HIS A 446 -32.73 -12.02 -0.78
N ALA A 447 -33.53 -12.80 -1.53
CA ALA A 447 -33.16 -13.29 -2.85
C ALA A 447 -34.17 -12.81 -3.89
N SER A 448 -33.76 -12.00 -4.82
CA SER A 448 -34.62 -11.47 -5.88
C SER A 448 -34.27 -12.12 -7.22
N PHE A 449 -35.21 -12.92 -7.72
CA PHE A 449 -35.26 -13.44 -9.08
C PHE A 449 -36.38 -12.75 -9.88
N PHE A 450 -36.63 -11.48 -9.59
CA PHE A 450 -37.68 -10.70 -10.25
C PHE A 450 -37.36 -10.50 -11.73
N GLU A 451 -38.33 -10.90 -12.59
CA GLU A 451 -38.20 -10.85 -14.06
C GLU A 451 -36.96 -11.59 -14.62
N VAL A 452 -36.42 -12.58 -13.90
CA VAL A 452 -35.35 -13.45 -14.42
C VAL A 452 -35.90 -14.33 -15.54
N LYS A 453 -35.07 -14.56 -16.57
CA LYS A 453 -35.39 -15.51 -17.64
C LYS A 453 -34.49 -16.74 -17.57
N PHE A 454 -35.05 -17.89 -17.25
CA PHE A 454 -34.41 -19.19 -17.39
C PHE A 454 -34.85 -19.80 -18.74
N SER A 455 -33.98 -19.70 -19.76
CA SER A 455 -34.33 -20.16 -21.11
C SER A 455 -34.17 -21.68 -21.27
N SER A 456 -33.47 -22.34 -20.35
CA SER A 456 -33.31 -23.79 -20.27
C SER A 456 -33.63 -24.26 -18.84
N SER A 457 -32.97 -25.31 -18.34
CA SER A 457 -33.22 -25.89 -17.02
C SER A 457 -32.72 -24.98 -15.88
N VAL A 458 -33.45 -24.99 -14.75
CA VAL A 458 -32.97 -24.38 -13.50
C VAL A 458 -33.11 -25.35 -12.32
N ASN A 459 -32.07 -25.41 -11.51
CA ASN A 459 -31.97 -26.37 -10.42
C ASN A 459 -31.78 -25.67 -9.06
N PHE A 460 -32.82 -25.68 -8.23
CA PHE A 460 -32.81 -25.23 -6.83
C PHE A 460 -32.79 -26.40 -5.83
N PHE A 461 -32.37 -27.60 -6.25
CA PHE A 461 -32.37 -28.79 -5.39
C PHE A 461 -31.60 -28.55 -4.10
N LYS A 462 -32.21 -28.85 -2.94
CA LYS A 462 -31.62 -28.62 -1.61
C LYS A 462 -31.21 -27.17 -1.31
N THR A 463 -31.64 -26.18 -2.10
CA THR A 463 -31.37 -24.77 -1.83
C THR A 463 -32.08 -24.30 -0.56
N LYS A 464 -31.49 -23.38 0.20
CA LYS A 464 -32.08 -22.80 1.42
C LYS A 464 -32.23 -21.30 1.27
N PHE A 465 -33.46 -20.84 1.49
CA PHE A 465 -33.83 -19.42 1.50
C PHE A 465 -34.27 -19.02 2.93
N ALA A 466 -33.47 -18.19 3.60
CA ALA A 466 -33.69 -17.79 4.98
C ALA A 466 -34.59 -16.55 5.12
N LYS A 467 -34.72 -15.77 4.06
CA LYS A 467 -35.51 -14.53 4.00
C LYS A 467 -36.47 -14.57 2.81
N ASN A 468 -37.14 -13.45 2.57
CA ASN A 468 -38.05 -13.33 1.42
C ASN A 468 -37.34 -13.69 0.11
N THR A 469 -38.03 -14.48 -0.72
CA THR A 469 -37.57 -14.93 -2.02
C THR A 469 -38.59 -14.62 -3.07
N ARG A 470 -38.22 -13.82 -4.05
CA ARG A 470 -39.14 -13.29 -5.07
C ARG A 470 -38.84 -13.86 -6.43
N PHE A 471 -39.82 -14.58 -7.01
CA PHE A 471 -39.80 -15.10 -8.38
C PHE A 471 -40.86 -14.40 -9.25
N SER A 472 -41.45 -13.31 -8.80
CA SER A 472 -42.49 -12.57 -9.54
C SER A 472 -41.94 -12.15 -10.91
N GLY A 473 -42.70 -12.37 -11.98
CA GLY A 473 -42.30 -12.07 -13.35
C GLY A 473 -41.23 -13.01 -13.93
N ALA A 474 -40.68 -13.92 -13.13
CA ALA A 474 -39.67 -14.87 -13.64
C ALA A 474 -40.28 -15.81 -14.70
N GLN A 475 -39.47 -16.13 -15.73
CA GLN A 475 -39.84 -17.03 -16.82
C GLN A 475 -39.02 -18.33 -16.73
N PHE A 476 -39.72 -19.46 -16.68
CA PHE A 476 -39.17 -20.80 -16.60
C PHE A 476 -39.50 -21.53 -17.90
N ASN A 477 -38.57 -21.57 -18.85
CA ASN A 477 -38.84 -22.13 -20.16
C ASN A 477 -38.55 -23.65 -20.26
N GLY A 478 -37.83 -24.20 -19.29
CA GLY A 478 -37.44 -25.61 -19.25
C GLY A 478 -37.63 -26.27 -17.89
N PRO A 479 -37.03 -27.44 -17.68
CA PRO A 479 -37.11 -28.20 -16.44
C PRO A 479 -36.76 -27.33 -15.23
N THR A 480 -37.62 -27.42 -14.19
CA THR A 480 -37.47 -26.56 -12.99
C THR A 480 -37.56 -27.40 -11.73
N ASN A 481 -36.48 -27.43 -10.96
CA ASN A 481 -36.37 -28.33 -9.80
C ASN A 481 -36.24 -27.56 -8.48
N PHE A 482 -37.33 -27.56 -7.70
CA PHE A 482 -37.33 -27.08 -6.32
C PHE A 482 -37.32 -28.22 -5.27
N SER A 483 -36.97 -29.45 -5.69
CA SER A 483 -37.02 -30.60 -4.77
C SER A 483 -36.11 -30.37 -3.56
N ILE A 484 -36.67 -30.71 -2.38
CA ILE A 484 -35.98 -30.61 -1.09
C ILE A 484 -35.53 -29.17 -0.76
N THR A 485 -36.02 -28.14 -1.45
CA THR A 485 -35.76 -26.73 -1.11
C THR A 485 -36.38 -26.38 0.27
N ILE A 486 -35.74 -25.47 1.00
CA ILE A 486 -36.22 -24.99 2.30
C ILE A 486 -36.49 -23.49 2.22
N PHE A 487 -37.73 -23.08 2.48
CA PHE A 487 -38.12 -21.68 2.56
C PHE A 487 -38.52 -21.33 4.01
N HIS A 488 -37.84 -20.31 4.58
CA HIS A 488 -38.18 -19.78 5.90
C HIS A 488 -39.14 -18.58 5.84
N SER A 489 -39.47 -18.12 4.63
CA SER A 489 -40.56 -17.17 4.34
C SER A 489 -41.32 -17.68 3.11
N LYS A 490 -42.58 -17.27 2.96
CA LYS A 490 -43.41 -17.68 1.80
C LYS A 490 -42.73 -17.20 0.50
N PRO A 491 -42.42 -18.10 -0.47
CA PRO A 491 -41.88 -17.68 -1.77
C PRO A 491 -42.95 -16.93 -2.58
N GLU A 492 -42.54 -15.86 -3.27
CA GLU A 492 -43.45 -15.01 -4.05
C GLU A 492 -43.34 -15.31 -5.53
N PHE A 493 -44.38 -15.91 -6.14
CA PHE A 493 -44.50 -16.15 -7.57
C PHE A 493 -45.31 -15.10 -8.32
N ALA A 494 -45.89 -14.13 -7.59
CA ALA A 494 -46.51 -12.93 -8.11
C ALA A 494 -46.34 -11.79 -7.09
N ASN A 495 -46.47 -10.54 -7.55
CA ASN A 495 -46.44 -9.41 -6.64
C ASN A 495 -47.69 -9.38 -5.74
N THR A 496 -47.54 -9.14 -4.47
CA THR A 496 -48.60 -8.90 -3.51
C THR A 496 -48.80 -7.38 -3.32
N PRO A 497 -50.06 -6.92 -3.08
CA PRO A 497 -51.29 -7.70 -2.90
C PRO A 497 -52.02 -8.00 -4.21
N ASN A 498 -51.75 -7.34 -5.33
CA ASN A 498 -52.55 -7.37 -6.55
C ASN A 498 -52.26 -8.56 -7.48
N LYS A 499 -51.35 -9.48 -7.10
CA LYS A 499 -50.91 -10.63 -7.90
C LYS A 499 -50.44 -10.25 -9.33
N SER A 500 -49.94 -9.05 -9.50
CA SER A 500 -49.27 -8.62 -10.75
C SER A 500 -47.94 -9.33 -10.95
N TYR A 501 -47.38 -9.27 -12.15
CA TYR A 501 -46.07 -9.89 -12.49
C TYR A 501 -46.01 -11.37 -12.05
N LYS A 502 -46.96 -12.18 -12.49
CA LYS A 502 -46.96 -13.62 -12.22
C LYS A 502 -45.74 -14.31 -12.83
N ALA A 503 -45.15 -15.24 -12.09
CA ALA A 503 -44.16 -16.15 -12.65
C ALA A 503 -44.78 -16.99 -13.77
N LYS A 504 -44.02 -17.27 -14.83
CA LYS A 504 -44.49 -17.94 -16.04
C LYS A 504 -43.74 -19.25 -16.22
N PHE A 505 -44.47 -20.34 -16.42
CA PHE A 505 -43.94 -21.68 -16.69
C PHE A 505 -44.32 -22.10 -18.10
N SER A 506 -43.33 -22.61 -18.89
CA SER A 506 -43.58 -23.00 -20.27
C SER A 506 -44.47 -24.23 -20.37
N HIS A 507 -45.49 -24.20 -21.20
CA HIS A 507 -46.25 -25.38 -21.55
C HIS A 507 -45.55 -26.32 -22.56
N LYS A 508 -44.35 -25.92 -23.09
CA LYS A 508 -43.55 -26.76 -23.96
C LYS A 508 -42.62 -27.72 -23.23
N ALA A 509 -42.35 -27.48 -21.94
CA ALA A 509 -41.70 -28.46 -21.07
C ALA A 509 -42.66 -29.58 -20.72
N ALA A 510 -42.15 -30.77 -20.44
CA ALA A 510 -43.05 -31.86 -19.98
C ALA A 510 -43.54 -31.56 -18.56
N PRO A 511 -44.81 -31.90 -18.19
CA PRO A 511 -45.27 -31.70 -16.83
C PRO A 511 -44.40 -32.33 -15.74
N ALA A 512 -43.74 -33.45 -16.04
CA ALA A 512 -42.85 -34.17 -15.12
C ALA A 512 -41.50 -33.43 -14.90
N ASP A 513 -41.16 -32.44 -15.74
CA ASP A 513 -39.95 -31.62 -15.60
C ASP A 513 -40.09 -30.56 -14.48
N TYR A 514 -41.30 -30.37 -13.96
CA TYR A 514 -41.58 -29.42 -12.88
C TYR A 514 -41.67 -30.12 -11.53
N SER A 515 -40.76 -29.82 -10.63
CA SER A 515 -40.76 -30.38 -9.29
C SER A 515 -40.80 -29.28 -8.22
N PHE A 516 -41.92 -29.19 -7.49
CA PHE A 516 -42.14 -28.20 -6.42
C PHE A 516 -42.15 -28.83 -5.02
N LYS A 517 -41.74 -30.10 -4.86
CA LYS A 517 -41.78 -30.83 -3.60
C LYS A 517 -40.68 -30.34 -2.66
N THR A 518 -40.94 -29.32 -1.88
CA THR A 518 -40.05 -28.79 -0.86
C THR A 518 -39.68 -29.83 0.21
N ALA A 519 -38.62 -29.59 0.99
CA ALA A 519 -38.21 -30.46 2.09
C ALA A 519 -39.35 -30.62 3.12
N ALA A 520 -39.46 -31.81 3.75
CA ALA A 520 -40.47 -32.05 4.80
C ALA A 520 -40.37 -31.01 5.92
N LYS A 521 -39.15 -30.59 6.31
CA LYS A 521 -38.87 -29.61 7.36
C LYS A 521 -38.94 -28.14 6.89
N SER A 522 -39.33 -27.85 5.64
CA SER A 522 -39.50 -26.47 5.18
C SER A 522 -40.70 -25.82 5.89
N PRO A 523 -40.53 -24.68 6.61
CA PRO A 523 -41.64 -23.96 7.25
C PRO A 523 -42.73 -23.55 6.26
N TYR A 524 -42.31 -23.12 5.07
CA TYR A 524 -43.25 -22.77 3.99
C TYR A 524 -43.06 -23.74 2.83
N LYS A 525 -44.22 -24.15 2.25
CA LYS A 525 -44.27 -24.99 1.05
C LYS A 525 -44.56 -24.13 -0.17
N ILE A 526 -44.25 -24.64 -1.35
CA ILE A 526 -44.74 -24.08 -2.59
C ILE A 526 -46.14 -24.67 -2.78
N GLU A 527 -47.16 -23.82 -2.61
CA GLU A 527 -48.54 -24.20 -2.87
C GLU A 527 -48.75 -24.25 -4.37
N THR A 528 -49.31 -25.35 -4.87
CA THR A 528 -49.46 -25.61 -6.30
C THR A 528 -50.91 -25.81 -6.68
N ARG A 529 -51.23 -25.48 -7.91
CA ARG A 529 -52.51 -25.79 -8.54
C ARG A 529 -52.32 -26.52 -9.85
N GLU A 530 -53.35 -27.26 -10.27
CA GLU A 530 -53.44 -27.82 -11.59
C GLU A 530 -53.85 -26.73 -12.60
N GLN A 531 -53.16 -26.64 -13.71
CA GLN A 531 -53.56 -25.82 -14.85
C GLN A 531 -53.44 -26.67 -16.14
N GLU A 532 -54.50 -26.67 -16.94
CA GLU A 532 -54.54 -27.45 -18.18
C GLU A 532 -54.19 -26.55 -19.38
N HIS A 533 -53.41 -27.09 -20.33
CA HIS A 533 -53.16 -26.50 -21.63
C HIS A 533 -53.23 -27.61 -22.70
N ASN A 534 -54.14 -27.49 -23.69
CA ASN A 534 -54.34 -28.44 -24.77
C ASN A 534 -54.49 -29.91 -24.29
N GLY A 535 -55.29 -30.14 -23.24
CA GLY A 535 -55.50 -31.47 -22.68
C GLY A 535 -54.38 -32.01 -21.80
N VAL A 536 -53.28 -31.28 -21.65
CA VAL A 536 -52.12 -31.63 -20.80
C VAL A 536 -52.21 -30.90 -19.47
N LYS A 537 -52.14 -31.62 -18.36
CA LYS A 537 -52.23 -31.10 -17.00
C LYS A 537 -50.85 -30.81 -16.43
N PHE A 538 -50.66 -29.56 -15.97
CA PHE A 538 -49.42 -29.08 -15.33
C PHE A 538 -49.71 -28.76 -13.86
N ILE A 539 -48.80 -29.15 -13.00
CA ILE A 539 -48.83 -28.74 -11.60
C ILE A 539 -47.83 -27.59 -11.44
N ILE A 540 -48.29 -26.35 -11.23
CA ILE A 540 -47.47 -25.15 -11.09
C ILE A 540 -47.82 -24.37 -9.82
N PRO A 541 -46.97 -23.45 -9.35
CA PRO A 541 -47.30 -22.62 -8.17
C PRO A 541 -48.64 -21.87 -8.34
N GLU A 542 -49.40 -21.75 -7.26
CA GLU A 542 -50.79 -21.22 -7.28
C GLU A 542 -50.84 -19.81 -7.90
N ASP A 543 -49.88 -18.96 -7.61
CA ASP A 543 -49.79 -17.57 -8.12
C ASP A 543 -49.05 -17.44 -9.44
N ALA A 544 -48.67 -18.55 -10.11
CA ALA A 544 -48.03 -18.59 -11.42
C ALA A 544 -49.01 -18.80 -12.57
N MET A 545 -48.53 -18.76 -13.80
CA MET A 545 -49.30 -19.03 -15.01
C MET A 545 -48.48 -19.83 -16.03
N LEU A 546 -49.16 -20.59 -16.89
CA LEU A 546 -48.56 -21.17 -18.06
C LEU A 546 -48.40 -20.11 -19.16
N PHE A 547 -47.39 -20.26 -20.02
CA PHE A 547 -47.18 -19.40 -21.17
C PHE A 547 -46.49 -20.14 -22.34
N ASP A 548 -46.58 -19.56 -23.54
CA ASP A 548 -45.79 -19.98 -24.70
C ASP A 548 -44.49 -19.21 -24.78
N PRO A 549 -43.30 -19.84 -24.61
CA PRO A 549 -42.03 -19.16 -24.70
C PRO A 549 -41.73 -18.59 -26.07
N ASP A 550 -42.35 -19.12 -27.15
CA ASP A 550 -42.18 -18.65 -28.55
C ASP A 550 -43.12 -17.49 -28.88
N ASN A 551 -44.22 -17.34 -28.10
CA ASN A 551 -45.14 -16.20 -28.20
C ASN A 551 -45.41 -15.57 -26.83
N PRO A 552 -44.43 -14.87 -26.25
CA PRO A 552 -44.50 -14.36 -24.88
C PRO A 552 -45.59 -13.29 -24.70
N PHE A 553 -46.16 -12.75 -25.78
CA PHE A 553 -47.16 -11.69 -25.74
C PHE A 553 -48.61 -12.21 -25.96
N ALA A 554 -48.79 -13.48 -26.30
CA ALA A 554 -50.13 -14.04 -26.60
C ALA A 554 -51.10 -14.05 -25.42
N TRP A 555 -50.68 -13.72 -24.20
CA TRP A 555 -51.50 -13.77 -22.97
C TRP A 555 -51.72 -12.40 -22.31
N ALA A 556 -51.41 -11.31 -22.99
CA ALA A 556 -51.69 -9.96 -22.49
C ALA A 556 -53.16 -9.54 -22.61
N GLU A 557 -54.00 -10.37 -23.22
CA GLU A 557 -55.43 -10.05 -23.51
C GLU A 557 -56.45 -10.97 -22.81
N LEU A 558 -56.06 -11.68 -21.74
CA LEU A 558 -57.03 -12.43 -20.90
C LEU A 558 -57.03 -12.01 -19.43
#